data_73ee19d87050f5e895c4249f917fe342
#
_entry.id   73ee19d87050f5e895c4249f917fe342
#
_cell.length_a   1.000
_cell.length_b   1.000
_cell.length_c   1.000
_cell.angle_alpha   90.00
_cell.angle_beta   90.00
_cell.angle_gamma   90.00
#
_symmetry.space_group_name_H-M   'P 1'
#
loop_
_entity.id
_entity.type
_entity.pdbx_description
1 polymer ?
#
loop_
_entity_poly.entity_id
_entity_poly.type
_entity_poly.pdbx_seq_one_letter_code
_entity_poly.pdbx_strand_id
1 'polypeptide(L)'
;MLFKRLVQVAAAALVLAAAAPSSAQQALKVGSTPTGVPFTFLDTKTNSIQGVMVDLITEIGKDAGFEAQVEPMQFSTLIPSLTSNKIDIISAAMFATAARKEVIDFSDPVYTYGEGLIVPKTDAKAYAAPEDLKGEVVGAQVGTAFVDALKKTGLFGEVKVYDTIPDILRDVNTGRLKAGFADYPILAYNLKQGNFPEARLVDSYKPTIIGTVAIGVRKGDSDLLKKINISLAKLKANGTVDKILDKWGLKAQSS
;
A
#
# COMPACT_ATOMS: atom_id res chain seq x y z
N MET A 1 -54.74 24.21 70.77
CA MET A 1 -54.41 23.04 69.95
C MET A 1 -53.48 23.47 68.83
N LEU A 2 -52.18 23.20 69.01
CA LEU A 2 -51.17 23.59 68.10
C LEU A 2 -50.93 22.48 67.09
N PHE A 3 -51.15 22.76 65.78
CA PHE A 3 -50.74 21.86 64.71
C PHE A 3 -49.35 22.24 64.26
N LYS A 4 -48.35 21.46 64.59
CA LYS A 4 -47.01 21.56 64.05
C LYS A 4 -47.00 20.99 62.63
N ARG A 5 -46.75 21.85 61.61
CA ARG A 5 -46.45 21.39 60.27
C ARG A 5 -44.93 21.14 60.13
N LEU A 6 -44.53 19.90 59.96
CA LEU A 6 -43.19 19.53 59.55
C LEU A 6 -43.07 19.79 58.08
N VAL A 7 -42.11 20.67 57.69
CA VAL A 7 -41.69 20.89 56.35
C VAL A 7 -40.53 19.92 56.12
N GLN A 8 -40.73 18.87 55.30
CA GLN A 8 -39.67 18.02 54.81
C GLN A 8 -39.04 18.68 53.59
N VAL A 9 -37.78 19.15 53.71
CA VAL A 9 -36.93 19.60 52.59
C VAL A 9 -36.29 18.37 51.97
N ALA A 10 -36.79 17.92 50.81
CA ALA A 10 -36.16 16.90 50.00
C ALA A 10 -35.01 17.55 49.23
N ALA A 11 -33.77 17.28 49.64
CA ALA A 11 -32.57 17.65 48.88
C ALA A 11 -32.43 16.69 47.69
N ALA A 12 -32.80 17.18 46.48
CA ALA A 12 -32.52 16.51 45.22
C ALA A 12 -31.04 16.70 44.90
N ALA A 13 -30.21 15.70 45.14
CA ALA A 13 -28.83 15.66 44.68
C ALA A 13 -28.83 15.43 43.17
N LEU A 14 -28.63 16.51 42.41
CA LEU A 14 -28.39 16.44 40.95
C LEU A 14 -26.99 15.84 40.75
N VAL A 15 -26.91 14.56 40.42
CA VAL A 15 -25.68 13.93 39.95
C VAL A 15 -25.45 14.43 38.50
N LEU A 16 -24.66 15.49 38.31
CA LEU A 16 -24.08 15.82 37.01
C LEU A 16 -23.10 14.69 36.68
N ALA A 17 -23.55 13.73 35.89
CA ALA A 17 -22.65 12.82 35.17
C ALA A 17 -21.84 13.68 34.19
N ALA A 18 -20.62 14.00 34.57
CA ALA A 18 -19.66 14.60 33.67
C ALA A 18 -19.41 13.59 32.53
N ALA A 19 -20.12 13.77 31.42
CA ALA A 19 -19.76 13.09 30.16
C ALA A 19 -18.36 13.57 29.83
N ALA A 20 -17.34 12.73 30.07
CA ALA A 20 -16.01 12.96 29.57
C ALA A 20 -16.13 13.15 28.05
N PRO A 21 -15.56 14.21 27.48
CA PRO A 21 -15.58 14.36 26.03
C PRO A 21 -14.93 13.11 25.44
N SER A 22 -15.69 12.30 24.73
CA SER A 22 -15.15 11.27 23.86
C SER A 22 -14.28 12.03 22.88
N SER A 23 -12.96 11.99 23.07
CA SER A 23 -12.02 12.54 22.12
C SER A 23 -12.27 11.82 20.80
N ALA A 24 -13.03 12.44 19.91
CA ALA A 24 -13.23 11.91 18.57
C ALA A 24 -11.82 11.70 17.98
N GLN A 25 -11.52 10.45 17.64
CA GLN A 25 -10.25 10.08 17.06
C GLN A 25 -10.07 10.88 15.77
N GLN A 26 -8.92 11.55 15.62
CA GLN A 26 -8.66 12.35 14.43
C GLN A 26 -8.72 11.48 13.19
N ALA A 27 -9.59 11.82 12.23
CA ALA A 27 -9.65 11.13 10.95
C ALA A 27 -8.52 11.63 10.04
N LEU A 28 -7.71 10.70 9.50
CA LEU A 28 -6.65 10.98 8.53
C LEU A 28 -6.96 10.29 7.19
N LYS A 29 -6.85 11.03 6.11
CA LYS A 29 -7.08 10.53 4.76
C LYS A 29 -5.86 9.75 4.27
N VAL A 30 -6.09 8.51 3.86
CA VAL A 30 -5.04 7.56 3.43
C VAL A 30 -5.23 7.22 1.96
N GLY A 31 -4.30 7.65 1.11
CA GLY A 31 -4.29 7.27 -0.30
C GLY A 31 -3.80 5.84 -0.50
N SER A 32 -4.60 5.03 -1.21
CA SER A 32 -4.28 3.64 -1.55
C SER A 32 -4.72 3.32 -2.98
N THR A 33 -4.04 2.35 -3.62
CA THR A 33 -4.41 1.96 -4.99
C THR A 33 -5.49 0.89 -4.99
N PRO A 34 -6.42 0.89 -5.97
CA PRO A 34 -7.47 -0.12 -6.04
C PRO A 34 -7.07 -1.40 -6.79
N THR A 35 -5.84 -1.55 -7.28
CA THR A 35 -5.47 -2.57 -8.28
C THR A 35 -4.22 -3.38 -7.95
N GLY A 36 -3.67 -3.26 -6.76
CA GLY A 36 -2.39 -3.88 -6.34
C GLY A 36 -2.54 -5.04 -5.35
N VAL A 37 -3.39 -6.04 -5.64
CA VAL A 37 -3.52 -7.26 -4.80
C VAL A 37 -2.16 -7.96 -4.66
N PRO A 38 -1.74 -8.36 -3.46
CA PRO A 38 -2.44 -8.40 -2.18
C PRO A 38 -2.23 -7.17 -1.29
N PHE A 39 -1.49 -6.15 -1.74
CA PHE A 39 -1.16 -5.00 -0.90
C PHE A 39 -2.33 -4.05 -0.71
N THR A 40 -2.97 -3.63 -1.82
CA THR A 40 -4.14 -2.75 -1.83
C THR A 40 -5.00 -3.06 -3.04
N PHE A 41 -6.29 -3.26 -2.86
CA PHE A 41 -7.23 -3.51 -3.96
C PHE A 41 -8.66 -3.16 -3.56
N LEU A 42 -9.49 -2.84 -4.55
CA LEU A 42 -10.92 -2.64 -4.34
C LEU A 42 -11.63 -4.00 -4.24
N ASP A 43 -12.20 -4.29 -3.10
CA ASP A 43 -13.16 -5.38 -2.97
C ASP A 43 -14.53 -4.91 -3.51
N THR A 44 -14.95 -5.50 -4.63
CA THR A 44 -16.19 -5.13 -5.30
C THR A 44 -17.45 -5.55 -4.53
N LYS A 45 -17.33 -6.45 -3.56
CA LYS A 45 -18.46 -6.89 -2.73
C LYS A 45 -18.75 -5.89 -1.62
N THR A 46 -17.71 -5.35 -1.01
CA THR A 46 -17.81 -4.38 0.10
C THR A 46 -17.66 -2.93 -0.37
N ASN A 47 -17.23 -2.72 -1.62
CA ASN A 47 -16.88 -1.43 -2.21
C ASN A 47 -15.87 -0.66 -1.35
N SER A 48 -14.93 -1.36 -0.75
CA SER A 48 -13.87 -0.81 0.09
C SER A 48 -12.49 -1.27 -0.37
N ILE A 49 -11.47 -0.45 -0.13
CA ILE A 49 -10.09 -0.86 -0.37
C ILE A 49 -9.67 -1.81 0.76
N GLN A 50 -9.04 -2.92 0.39
CA GLN A 50 -8.53 -3.95 1.28
C GLN A 50 -7.09 -4.30 0.94
N GLY A 51 -6.45 -5.11 1.77
CA GLY A 51 -5.11 -5.64 1.56
C GLY A 51 -4.15 -5.36 2.72
N VAL A 52 -2.91 -5.86 2.56
CA VAL A 52 -1.86 -5.74 3.59
C VAL A 52 -1.69 -4.32 4.10
N MET A 53 -1.58 -3.35 3.18
CA MET A 53 -1.28 -1.96 3.56
C MET A 53 -2.47 -1.26 4.20
N VAL A 54 -3.70 -1.72 3.91
CA VAL A 54 -4.93 -1.22 4.54
C VAL A 54 -5.08 -1.78 5.95
N ASP A 55 -4.89 -3.09 6.13
CA ASP A 55 -4.91 -3.71 7.45
C ASP A 55 -3.83 -3.10 8.35
N LEU A 56 -2.62 -2.91 7.81
CA LEU A 56 -1.51 -2.35 8.56
C LEU A 56 -1.77 -0.91 9.01
N ILE A 57 -2.21 -0.03 8.11
CA ILE A 57 -2.47 1.38 8.48
C ILE A 57 -3.66 1.51 9.44
N THR A 58 -4.62 0.60 9.35
CA THR A 58 -5.76 0.54 10.28
C THR A 58 -5.28 0.16 11.68
N GLU A 59 -4.42 -0.85 11.83
CA GLU A 59 -3.85 -1.24 13.12
C GLU A 59 -2.92 -0.16 13.69
N ILE A 60 -2.11 0.47 12.83
CA ILE A 60 -1.30 1.64 13.22
C ILE A 60 -2.20 2.77 13.72
N GLY A 61 -3.28 3.09 13.02
CA GLY A 61 -4.21 4.14 13.42
C GLY A 61 -4.85 3.90 14.78
N LYS A 62 -5.28 2.66 15.05
CA LYS A 62 -5.81 2.26 16.36
C LYS A 62 -4.80 2.47 17.50
N ASP A 63 -3.53 2.09 17.28
CA ASP A 63 -2.48 2.22 18.30
C ASP A 63 -1.98 3.67 18.43
N ALA A 64 -1.89 4.43 17.32
CA ALA A 64 -1.40 5.80 17.27
C ALA A 64 -2.47 6.87 17.59
N GLY A 65 -3.75 6.49 17.70
CA GLY A 65 -4.85 7.38 18.07
C GLY A 65 -5.44 8.17 16.90
N PHE A 66 -5.48 7.61 15.68
CA PHE A 66 -6.18 8.19 14.54
C PHE A 66 -7.05 7.15 13.79
N GLU A 67 -8.07 7.62 13.11
CA GLU A 67 -8.89 6.81 12.21
C GLU A 67 -8.34 6.91 10.78
N ALA A 68 -8.01 5.78 10.15
CA ALA A 68 -7.53 5.74 8.77
C ALA A 68 -8.73 5.72 7.80
N GLN A 69 -8.97 6.82 7.09
CA GLN A 69 -9.97 6.92 6.02
C GLN A 69 -9.31 6.63 4.68
N VAL A 70 -9.46 5.40 4.20
CA VAL A 70 -8.78 4.93 2.99
C VAL A 70 -9.53 5.36 1.74
N GLU A 71 -8.85 6.14 0.87
CA GLU A 71 -9.38 6.66 -0.38
C GLU A 71 -8.68 6.00 -1.59
N PRO A 72 -9.43 5.47 -2.57
CA PRO A 72 -8.84 4.89 -3.78
C PRO A 72 -8.27 5.98 -4.69
N MET A 73 -7.03 5.80 -5.16
CA MET A 73 -6.42 6.66 -6.17
C MET A 73 -5.40 5.92 -7.02
N GLN A 74 -5.10 6.48 -8.19
CA GLN A 74 -4.06 5.94 -9.06
C GLN A 74 -2.68 6.12 -8.41
N PHE A 75 -1.77 5.17 -8.65
CA PHE A 75 -0.45 5.18 -8.04
C PHE A 75 0.34 6.47 -8.34
N SER A 76 0.28 6.94 -9.59
CA SER A 76 0.97 8.17 -10.03
C SER A 76 0.46 9.45 -9.36
N THR A 77 -0.75 9.43 -8.80
CA THR A 77 -1.36 10.61 -8.15
C THR A 77 -1.14 10.67 -6.65
N LEU A 78 -0.59 9.60 -6.02
CA LEU A 78 -0.42 9.52 -4.56
C LEU A 78 0.49 10.62 -4.01
N ILE A 79 1.71 10.76 -4.54
CA ILE A 79 2.65 11.80 -4.07
C ILE A 79 2.10 13.21 -4.33
N PRO A 80 1.61 13.57 -5.54
CA PRO A 80 0.96 14.85 -5.77
C PRO A 80 -0.22 15.14 -4.82
N SER A 81 -1.03 14.12 -4.49
CA SER A 81 -2.14 14.28 -3.55
C SER A 81 -1.67 14.52 -2.10
N LEU A 82 -0.60 13.86 -1.68
CA LEU A 82 0.01 14.05 -0.37
C LEU A 82 0.60 15.46 -0.24
N THR A 83 1.40 15.90 -1.23
CA THR A 83 2.07 17.21 -1.20
C THR A 83 1.09 18.38 -1.36
N SER A 84 -0.07 18.17 -1.98
CA SER A 84 -1.15 19.16 -2.08
C SER A 84 -2.18 19.11 -0.93
N ASN A 85 -1.91 18.36 0.13
CA ASN A 85 -2.79 18.20 1.31
C ASN A 85 -4.19 17.60 1.00
N LYS A 86 -4.33 16.86 -0.10
CA LYS A 86 -5.57 16.12 -0.39
C LYS A 86 -5.69 14.85 0.44
N ILE A 87 -4.54 14.23 0.77
CA ILE A 87 -4.41 13.11 1.69
C ILE A 87 -3.34 13.41 2.73
N ASP A 88 -3.33 12.66 3.83
CA ASP A 88 -2.38 12.81 4.94
C ASP A 88 -1.31 11.73 4.93
N ILE A 89 -1.64 10.55 4.41
CA ILE A 89 -0.80 9.35 4.42
C ILE A 89 -0.89 8.65 3.06
N ILE A 90 0.21 8.05 2.61
CA ILE A 90 0.24 7.08 1.52
C ILE A 90 0.46 5.68 2.11
N SER A 91 -0.49 4.76 1.89
CA SER A 91 -0.38 3.36 2.25
C SER A 91 -0.72 2.48 1.03
N ALA A 92 0.24 2.30 0.12
CA ALA A 92 0.01 1.75 -1.22
C ALA A 92 1.19 0.92 -1.76
N ALA A 93 1.93 0.21 -0.91
CA ALA A 93 3.12 -0.56 -1.28
C ALA A 93 4.18 0.26 -2.06
N MET A 94 4.33 1.53 -1.72
CA MET A 94 5.26 2.44 -2.39
C MET A 94 6.70 2.23 -1.92
N PHE A 95 7.64 2.09 -2.85
CA PHE A 95 9.07 2.03 -2.52
C PHE A 95 9.58 3.39 -2.03
N ALA A 96 10.31 3.37 -0.92
CA ALA A 96 10.98 4.54 -0.34
C ALA A 96 12.30 4.86 -1.07
N THR A 97 12.21 5.29 -2.34
CA THR A 97 13.40 5.63 -3.15
C THR A 97 14.03 6.95 -2.72
N ALA A 98 15.32 7.15 -3.04
CA ALA A 98 16.03 8.40 -2.76
C ALA A 98 15.29 9.61 -3.34
N ALA A 99 14.89 9.55 -4.62
CA ALA A 99 14.16 10.64 -5.28
C ALA A 99 12.84 11.00 -4.57
N ARG A 100 12.09 10.00 -4.09
CA ARG A 100 10.84 10.26 -3.35
C ARG A 100 11.11 10.86 -1.98
N LYS A 101 12.20 10.46 -1.30
CA LYS A 101 12.62 11.02 -0.02
C LYS A 101 12.99 12.50 -0.07
N GLU A 102 13.28 13.05 -1.26
CA GLU A 102 13.47 14.50 -1.41
C GLU A 102 12.16 15.29 -1.20
N VAL A 103 11.00 14.70 -1.52
CA VAL A 103 9.71 15.40 -1.57
C VAL A 103 8.71 14.96 -0.49
N ILE A 104 8.84 13.74 0.04
CA ILE A 104 8.00 13.20 1.13
C ILE A 104 8.87 12.44 2.14
N ASP A 105 8.36 12.21 3.33
CA ASP A 105 9.01 11.36 4.33
C ASP A 105 8.37 9.97 4.36
N PHE A 106 9.15 8.98 4.78
CA PHE A 106 8.74 7.59 4.82
C PHE A 106 8.93 6.99 6.22
N SER A 107 8.03 6.09 6.59
CA SER A 107 8.18 5.27 7.79
C SER A 107 9.37 4.32 7.71
N ASP A 108 9.63 3.64 8.81
CA ASP A 108 10.48 2.46 8.82
C ASP A 108 9.97 1.41 7.82
N PRO A 109 10.86 0.51 7.33
CA PRO A 109 10.52 -0.52 6.36
C PRO A 109 9.32 -1.39 6.77
N VAL A 110 8.41 -1.66 5.81
CA VAL A 110 7.29 -2.60 5.99
C VAL A 110 7.61 -3.94 5.37
N TYR A 111 8.03 -3.93 4.10
CA TYR A 111 8.28 -5.12 3.30
C TYR A 111 9.31 -4.82 2.20
N THR A 112 10.02 -5.84 1.72
CA THR A 112 11.03 -5.66 0.66
C THR A 112 10.80 -6.69 -0.45
N TYR A 113 10.83 -6.27 -1.71
CA TYR A 113 10.76 -7.15 -2.87
C TYR A 113 11.39 -6.49 -4.09
N GLY A 114 11.56 -7.26 -5.16
CA GLY A 114 11.98 -6.77 -6.46
C GLY A 114 10.86 -6.85 -7.48
N GLU A 115 11.14 -6.33 -8.69
CA GLU A 115 10.27 -6.54 -9.83
C GLU A 115 10.22 -8.02 -10.22
N GLY A 116 9.08 -8.41 -10.78
CA GLY A 116 8.93 -9.65 -11.52
C GLY A 116 8.86 -9.37 -13.01
N LEU A 117 9.15 -10.38 -13.81
CA LEU A 117 9.02 -10.37 -15.26
C LEU A 117 7.91 -11.33 -15.67
N ILE A 118 6.95 -10.83 -16.48
CA ILE A 118 5.93 -11.65 -17.12
C ILE A 118 6.06 -11.59 -18.64
N VAL A 119 5.78 -12.70 -19.28
CA VAL A 119 5.74 -12.85 -20.73
C VAL A 119 4.52 -13.67 -21.15
N PRO A 120 4.10 -13.68 -22.44
CA PRO A 120 3.09 -14.61 -22.91
C PRO A 120 3.51 -16.06 -22.63
N LYS A 121 2.57 -16.91 -22.29
CA LYS A 121 2.81 -18.33 -21.95
C LYS A 121 3.44 -19.11 -23.11
N THR A 122 3.14 -18.71 -24.34
CA THR A 122 3.73 -19.25 -25.56
C THR A 122 5.21 -18.92 -25.73
N ASP A 123 5.70 -17.90 -25.04
CA ASP A 123 7.12 -17.56 -25.02
C ASP A 123 7.84 -18.41 -23.96
N ALA A 124 8.49 -19.49 -24.41
CA ALA A 124 9.19 -20.43 -23.54
C ALA A 124 10.63 -20.02 -23.20
N LYS A 125 11.11 -18.86 -23.69
CA LYS A 125 12.48 -18.40 -23.44
C LYS A 125 12.72 -18.17 -21.96
N ALA A 126 13.86 -18.62 -21.46
CA ALA A 126 14.34 -18.32 -20.12
C ALA A 126 15.06 -16.97 -20.15
N TYR A 127 14.45 -15.98 -19.53
CA TYR A 127 15.05 -14.66 -19.35
C TYR A 127 15.67 -14.62 -17.96
N ALA A 128 16.94 -14.26 -17.85
CA ALA A 128 17.65 -14.16 -16.58
C ALA A 128 17.81 -12.71 -16.10
N ALA A 129 17.90 -11.76 -17.04
CA ALA A 129 18.16 -10.36 -16.76
C ALA A 129 17.45 -9.45 -17.80
N PRO A 130 17.34 -8.13 -17.55
CA PRO A 130 16.76 -7.17 -18.50
C PRO A 130 17.41 -7.16 -19.87
N GLU A 131 18.71 -7.45 -19.96
CA GLU A 131 19.52 -7.52 -21.18
C GLU A 131 18.98 -8.54 -22.19
N ASP A 132 18.34 -9.60 -21.71
CA ASP A 132 17.73 -10.64 -22.55
C ASP A 132 16.52 -10.14 -23.37
N LEU A 133 16.00 -8.96 -23.01
CA LEU A 133 14.90 -8.25 -23.69
C LEU A 133 15.38 -7.02 -24.45
N LYS A 134 16.68 -6.94 -24.77
CA LYS A 134 17.25 -5.80 -25.52
C LYS A 134 16.51 -5.57 -26.83
N GLY A 135 16.10 -4.32 -27.05
CA GLY A 135 15.38 -3.88 -28.27
C GLY A 135 13.87 -4.18 -28.26
N GLU A 136 13.37 -4.93 -27.28
CA GLU A 136 11.94 -5.27 -27.17
C GLU A 136 11.13 -4.10 -26.61
N VAL A 137 9.80 -4.15 -26.83
CA VAL A 137 8.83 -3.28 -26.17
C VAL A 137 8.40 -3.94 -24.88
N VAL A 138 8.61 -3.27 -23.76
CA VAL A 138 8.26 -3.76 -22.43
C VAL A 138 7.30 -2.81 -21.72
N GLY A 139 6.52 -3.31 -20.77
CA GLY A 139 5.55 -2.51 -20.03
C GLY A 139 5.89 -2.35 -18.56
N ALA A 140 5.56 -1.18 -17.99
CA ALA A 140 5.60 -0.93 -16.56
C ALA A 140 4.53 0.09 -16.13
N GLN A 141 4.15 0.11 -14.84
CA GLN A 141 3.14 1.03 -14.35
C GLN A 141 3.72 2.43 -14.16
N VAL A 142 2.99 3.46 -14.64
CA VAL A 142 3.33 4.87 -14.52
C VAL A 142 3.53 5.28 -13.05
N GLY A 143 4.55 6.10 -12.80
CA GLY A 143 4.87 6.60 -11.46
C GLY A 143 5.59 5.60 -10.56
N THR A 144 5.82 4.34 -11.00
CA THR A 144 6.63 3.37 -10.26
C THR A 144 8.13 3.62 -10.46
N ALA A 145 8.93 3.14 -9.51
CA ALA A 145 10.40 3.17 -9.64
C ALA A 145 10.90 2.32 -10.83
N PHE A 146 10.10 1.38 -11.29
CA PHE A 146 10.43 0.50 -12.40
C PHE A 146 10.53 1.25 -13.73
N VAL A 147 9.60 2.18 -14.01
CA VAL A 147 9.62 2.95 -15.27
C VAL A 147 10.93 3.71 -15.43
N ASP A 148 11.35 4.44 -14.40
CA ASP A 148 12.56 5.26 -14.45
C ASP A 148 13.82 4.38 -14.56
N ALA A 149 13.86 3.30 -13.77
CA ALA A 149 14.99 2.37 -13.79
C ALA A 149 15.12 1.68 -15.16
N LEU A 150 14.03 1.16 -15.73
CA LEU A 150 14.04 0.50 -17.04
C LEU A 150 14.42 1.47 -18.16
N LYS A 151 13.87 2.69 -18.17
CA LYS A 151 14.23 3.72 -19.16
C LYS A 151 15.70 4.11 -19.08
N LYS A 152 16.24 4.21 -17.86
CA LYS A 152 17.65 4.57 -17.63
C LYS A 152 18.64 3.55 -18.19
N THR A 153 18.24 2.28 -18.34
CA THR A 153 19.11 1.24 -18.92
C THR A 153 19.42 1.50 -20.39
N GLY A 154 18.51 2.15 -21.14
CA GLY A 154 18.61 2.30 -22.60
C GLY A 154 18.54 0.97 -23.38
N LEU A 155 18.16 -0.13 -22.73
CA LEU A 155 18.16 -1.47 -23.33
C LEU A 155 16.97 -1.71 -24.26
N PHE A 156 15.80 -1.17 -23.92
CA PHE A 156 14.54 -1.50 -24.56
C PHE A 156 14.26 -0.60 -25.77
N GLY A 157 13.55 -1.14 -26.77
CA GLY A 157 13.04 -0.35 -27.87
C GLY A 157 12.01 0.69 -27.40
N GLU A 158 11.18 0.29 -26.44
CA GLU A 158 10.24 1.16 -25.75
C GLU A 158 9.95 0.64 -24.33
N VAL A 159 9.80 1.54 -23.35
CA VAL A 159 9.17 1.26 -22.07
C VAL A 159 7.77 1.89 -22.10
N LYS A 160 6.78 1.09 -22.50
CA LYS A 160 5.37 1.47 -22.55
C LYS A 160 4.82 1.61 -21.13
N VAL A 161 4.18 2.73 -20.84
CA VAL A 161 3.63 3.00 -19.52
C VAL A 161 2.14 2.72 -19.46
N TYR A 162 1.69 2.11 -18.37
CA TYR A 162 0.32 1.72 -18.11
C TYR A 162 -0.19 2.34 -16.81
N ASP A 163 -1.47 2.62 -16.73
CA ASP A 163 -2.07 3.18 -15.51
C ASP A 163 -2.12 2.15 -14.37
N THR A 164 -2.32 0.87 -14.70
CA THR A 164 -2.47 -0.19 -13.71
C THR A 164 -1.67 -1.45 -14.09
N ILE A 165 -1.29 -2.25 -13.07
CA ILE A 165 -0.65 -3.55 -13.29
C ILE A 165 -1.57 -4.55 -14.01
N PRO A 166 -2.89 -4.64 -13.72
CA PRO A 166 -3.80 -5.45 -14.52
C PRO A 166 -3.83 -5.13 -16.01
N ASP A 167 -3.58 -3.89 -16.43
CA ASP A 167 -3.51 -3.54 -17.85
C ASP A 167 -2.24 -4.12 -18.51
N ILE A 168 -1.11 -4.11 -17.80
CA ILE A 168 0.12 -4.79 -18.25
C ILE A 168 -0.13 -6.28 -18.40
N LEU A 169 -0.69 -6.92 -17.35
CA LEU A 169 -1.02 -8.35 -17.35
C LEU A 169 -1.95 -8.71 -18.51
N ARG A 170 -2.95 -7.88 -18.81
CA ARG A 170 -3.89 -8.10 -19.93
C ARG A 170 -3.19 -8.02 -21.28
N ASP A 171 -2.32 -7.05 -21.49
CA ASP A 171 -1.63 -6.90 -22.76
C ASP A 171 -0.59 -8.02 -22.98
N VAL A 172 0.09 -8.48 -21.94
CA VAL A 172 0.94 -9.68 -22.01
C VAL A 172 0.10 -10.93 -22.27
N ASN A 173 -1.00 -11.13 -21.53
CA ASN A 173 -1.90 -12.27 -21.67
C ASN A 173 -2.50 -12.41 -23.08
N THR A 174 -2.72 -11.30 -23.77
CA THR A 174 -3.26 -11.28 -25.14
C THR A 174 -2.18 -11.21 -26.23
N GLY A 175 -0.89 -11.26 -25.87
CA GLY A 175 0.23 -11.17 -26.81
C GLY A 175 0.46 -9.80 -27.43
N ARG A 176 -0.20 -8.76 -26.94
CA ARG A 176 -0.01 -7.36 -27.41
C ARG A 176 1.25 -6.71 -26.85
N LEU A 177 1.78 -7.26 -25.76
CA LEU A 177 3.01 -6.81 -25.13
C LEU A 177 3.97 -7.98 -25.00
N LYS A 178 5.23 -7.79 -25.41
CA LYS A 178 6.27 -8.82 -25.34
C LYS A 178 6.59 -9.23 -23.90
N ALA A 179 6.71 -8.26 -23.00
CA ALA A 179 7.06 -8.49 -21.60
C ALA A 179 6.56 -7.35 -20.70
N GLY A 180 6.23 -7.68 -19.45
CA GLY A 180 5.81 -6.72 -18.43
C GLY A 180 6.65 -6.83 -17.18
N PHE A 181 7.04 -5.69 -16.62
CA PHE A 181 7.69 -5.57 -15.33
C PHE A 181 6.74 -4.94 -14.32
N ALA A 182 6.58 -5.58 -13.18
CA ALA A 182 5.81 -5.03 -12.07
C ALA A 182 6.22 -5.71 -10.75
N ASP A 183 5.60 -5.30 -9.67
CA ASP A 183 5.79 -5.84 -8.33
C ASP A 183 5.63 -7.36 -8.33
N TYR A 184 6.70 -8.09 -8.02
CA TYR A 184 6.69 -9.55 -8.02
C TYR A 184 5.51 -10.15 -7.24
N PRO A 185 5.20 -9.70 -6.00
CA PRO A 185 4.09 -10.29 -5.25
C PRO A 185 2.72 -10.07 -5.91
N ILE A 186 2.54 -8.94 -6.62
CA ILE A 186 1.28 -8.65 -7.34
C ILE A 186 1.16 -9.54 -8.57
N LEU A 187 2.22 -9.70 -9.33
CA LEU A 187 2.24 -10.60 -10.48
C LEU A 187 1.98 -12.05 -10.06
N ALA A 188 2.73 -12.54 -9.06
CA ALA A 188 2.61 -13.90 -8.55
C ALA A 188 1.19 -14.20 -8.03
N TYR A 189 0.59 -13.25 -7.29
CA TYR A 189 -0.77 -13.40 -6.81
C TYR A 189 -1.78 -13.55 -7.96
N ASN A 190 -1.76 -12.64 -8.93
CA ASN A 190 -2.71 -12.65 -10.05
C ASN A 190 -2.61 -13.92 -10.88
N LEU A 191 -1.40 -14.38 -11.18
CA LEU A 191 -1.19 -15.60 -11.95
C LEU A 191 -1.61 -16.86 -11.18
N LYS A 192 -1.35 -16.89 -9.87
CA LYS A 192 -1.80 -17.98 -8.99
C LYS A 192 -3.34 -18.09 -8.94
N GLN A 193 -4.04 -16.98 -9.03
CA GLN A 193 -5.52 -16.96 -9.08
C GLN A 193 -6.08 -17.36 -10.46
N GLY A 194 -5.23 -17.55 -11.48
CA GLY A 194 -5.66 -17.88 -12.83
C GLY A 194 -6.31 -16.74 -13.61
N ASN A 195 -6.16 -15.51 -13.15
CA ASN A 195 -6.78 -14.35 -13.80
C ASN A 195 -6.26 -14.07 -15.22
N PHE A 196 -5.03 -14.50 -15.52
CA PHE A 196 -4.34 -14.27 -16.79
C PHE A 196 -3.69 -15.57 -17.28
N PRO A 197 -4.48 -16.55 -17.78
CA PRO A 197 -4.02 -17.92 -18.05
C PRO A 197 -3.01 -18.02 -19.18
N GLU A 198 -2.94 -17.04 -20.08
CA GLU A 198 -2.00 -17.00 -21.20
C GLU A 198 -0.74 -16.16 -20.90
N ALA A 199 -0.58 -15.65 -19.68
CA ALA A 199 0.65 -15.07 -19.19
C ALA A 199 1.37 -16.02 -18.23
N ARG A 200 2.70 -15.90 -18.14
CA ARG A 200 3.51 -16.61 -17.16
C ARG A 200 4.51 -15.69 -16.49
N LEU A 201 4.80 -15.97 -15.24
CA LEU A 201 5.96 -15.42 -14.53
C LEU A 201 7.23 -16.11 -15.06
N VAL A 202 8.31 -15.37 -15.15
CA VAL A 202 9.62 -15.89 -15.56
C VAL A 202 10.43 -16.24 -14.32
N ASP A 203 10.43 -17.51 -13.93
CA ASP A 203 11.07 -17.98 -12.69
C ASP A 203 12.61 -17.83 -12.72
N SER A 204 13.22 -17.85 -13.91
CA SER A 204 14.66 -17.65 -14.08
C SER A 204 15.10 -16.18 -13.95
N TYR A 205 14.15 -15.23 -14.01
CA TYR A 205 14.45 -13.81 -13.93
C TYR A 205 14.90 -13.42 -12.51
N LYS A 206 16.02 -12.70 -12.45
CA LYS A 206 16.55 -12.17 -11.20
C LYS A 206 16.27 -10.67 -11.13
N PRO A 207 15.52 -10.22 -10.12
CA PRO A 207 15.20 -8.80 -9.99
C PRO A 207 16.46 -7.95 -9.85
N THR A 208 16.47 -6.83 -10.55
CA THR A 208 17.55 -5.83 -10.54
C THR A 208 17.14 -4.54 -9.82
N ILE A 209 15.83 -4.36 -9.60
CA ILE A 209 15.24 -3.18 -8.97
C ILE A 209 14.55 -3.62 -7.69
N ILE A 210 15.35 -3.80 -6.63
CA ILE A 210 14.83 -4.17 -5.31
C ILE A 210 14.50 -2.90 -4.53
N GLY A 211 13.31 -2.86 -3.95
CA GLY A 211 12.83 -1.72 -3.18
C GLY A 211 12.21 -2.10 -1.85
N THR A 212 12.24 -1.15 -0.93
CA THR A 212 11.61 -1.27 0.39
C THR A 212 10.31 -0.50 0.42
N VAL A 213 9.22 -1.18 0.70
CA VAL A 213 7.90 -0.59 0.93
C VAL A 213 7.90 0.12 2.27
N ALA A 214 7.38 1.35 2.29
CA ALA A 214 7.14 2.12 3.49
C ALA A 214 5.87 2.98 3.36
N ILE A 215 5.38 3.48 4.49
CA ILE A 215 4.24 4.40 4.57
C ILE A 215 4.77 5.81 4.33
N GLY A 216 4.13 6.56 3.41
CA GLY A 216 4.52 7.93 3.10
C GLY A 216 3.72 8.95 3.90
N VAL A 217 4.39 10.01 4.36
CA VAL A 217 3.78 11.19 4.99
C VAL A 217 4.36 12.46 4.36
N ARG A 218 3.73 13.61 4.56
CA ARG A 218 4.27 14.89 4.06
C ARG A 218 5.66 15.15 4.60
N LYS A 219 6.46 15.79 3.77
CA LYS A 219 7.81 16.22 4.16
C LYS A 219 7.75 17.12 5.39
N GLY A 220 8.50 16.76 6.44
CA GLY A 220 8.56 17.51 7.68
C GLY A 220 7.42 17.24 8.67
N ASP A 221 6.47 16.36 8.38
CA ASP A 221 5.44 15.91 9.34
C ASP A 221 6.03 14.88 10.32
N SER A 222 6.97 15.36 11.13
CA SER A 222 7.76 14.53 12.04
C SER A 222 6.91 13.90 13.16
N ASP A 223 5.85 14.55 13.59
CA ASP A 223 4.99 14.06 14.67
C ASP A 223 4.16 12.87 14.20
N LEU A 224 3.54 12.97 13.02
CA LEU A 224 2.80 11.85 12.43
C LEU A 224 3.73 10.69 12.09
N LEU A 225 4.89 10.97 11.49
CA LEU A 225 5.89 9.95 11.17
C LEU A 225 6.37 9.21 12.42
N LYS A 226 6.66 9.93 13.50
CA LYS A 226 7.07 9.34 14.78
C LYS A 226 5.98 8.41 15.35
N LYS A 227 4.72 8.85 15.34
CA LYS A 227 3.59 8.03 15.80
C LYS A 227 3.46 6.74 14.98
N ILE A 228 3.55 6.84 13.65
CA ILE A 228 3.50 5.69 12.74
C ILE A 228 4.66 4.72 13.05
N ASN A 229 5.89 5.20 13.20
CA ASN A 229 7.05 4.35 13.45
C ASN A 229 7.00 3.65 14.82
N ILE A 230 6.57 4.34 15.87
CA ILE A 230 6.38 3.74 17.20
C ILE A 230 5.36 2.60 17.12
N SER A 231 4.21 2.84 16.49
CA SER A 231 3.17 1.82 16.32
C SER A 231 3.65 0.67 15.45
N LEU A 232 4.31 0.97 14.34
CA LEU A 232 4.85 -0.07 13.44
C LEU A 232 5.86 -0.97 14.16
N ALA A 233 6.79 -0.40 14.94
CA ALA A 233 7.75 -1.16 15.73
C ALA A 233 7.05 -2.08 16.75
N LYS A 234 6.02 -1.59 17.43
CA LYS A 234 5.21 -2.36 18.38
C LYS A 234 4.46 -3.50 17.68
N LEU A 235 3.83 -3.22 16.53
CA LEU A 235 3.09 -4.22 15.75
C LEU A 235 4.00 -5.30 15.15
N LYS A 236 5.26 -4.96 14.83
CA LYS A 236 6.28 -5.94 14.46
C LYS A 236 6.67 -6.80 15.66
N ALA A 237 6.99 -6.19 16.78
CA ALA A 237 7.44 -6.89 17.99
C ALA A 237 6.38 -7.87 18.54
N ASN A 238 5.10 -7.59 18.40
CA ASN A 238 4.01 -8.45 18.87
C ASN A 238 3.48 -9.44 17.82
N GLY A 239 4.09 -9.50 16.62
CA GLY A 239 3.74 -10.41 15.54
C GLY A 239 2.49 -10.03 14.75
N THR A 240 1.92 -8.83 14.95
CA THR A 240 0.73 -8.37 14.21
C THR A 240 1.05 -8.17 12.73
N VAL A 241 2.21 -7.61 12.40
CA VAL A 241 2.64 -7.43 11.00
C VAL A 241 2.74 -8.79 10.29
N ASP A 242 3.34 -9.80 10.94
CA ASP A 242 3.46 -11.14 10.37
C ASP A 242 2.10 -11.78 10.12
N LYS A 243 1.17 -11.65 11.07
CA LYS A 243 -0.22 -12.14 10.90
C LYS A 243 -0.94 -11.46 9.73
N ILE A 244 -0.71 -10.16 9.53
CA ILE A 244 -1.27 -9.42 8.38
C ILE A 244 -0.68 -9.95 7.08
N LEU A 245 0.64 -10.11 7.01
CA LEU A 245 1.32 -10.67 5.84
C LEU A 245 0.79 -12.08 5.51
N ASP A 246 0.74 -12.97 6.49
CA ASP A 246 0.24 -14.34 6.33
C ASP A 246 -1.22 -14.39 5.87
N LYS A 247 -2.08 -13.54 6.43
CA LYS A 247 -3.50 -13.40 6.00
C LYS A 247 -3.61 -13.18 4.50
N TRP A 248 -2.68 -12.43 3.92
CA TRP A 248 -2.68 -12.07 2.50
C TRP A 248 -1.75 -12.95 1.66
N GLY A 249 -1.19 -14.03 2.24
CA GLY A 249 -0.35 -14.99 1.54
C GLY A 249 1.07 -14.49 1.26
N LEU A 250 1.51 -13.45 1.94
CA LEU A 250 2.90 -12.99 1.95
C LEU A 250 3.63 -13.59 3.15
N LYS A 251 4.88 -14.02 2.94
CA LYS A 251 5.71 -14.52 4.04
C LYS A 251 6.36 -13.37 4.78
N ALA A 252 6.39 -13.47 6.12
CA ALA A 252 7.23 -12.60 6.93
C ALA A 252 8.68 -12.68 6.44
N GLN A 253 9.34 -11.54 6.37
CA GLN A 253 10.76 -11.48 6.03
C GLN A 253 11.56 -11.52 7.31
N SER A 254 12.44 -12.51 7.44
CA SER A 254 13.41 -12.52 8.54
C SER A 254 14.26 -11.25 8.48
N SER A 255 14.18 -10.45 9.53
CA SER A 255 15.02 -9.28 9.78
C SER A 255 16.48 -9.65 9.92
#